data_efb6c719032b15096cc8ac0b2db0e6e8
#
_entry.id   efb6c719032b15096cc8ac0b2db0e6e8
#
_cell.length_a   1.000
_cell.length_b   1.000
_cell.length_c   1.000
_cell.angle_alpha   90.00
_cell.angle_beta   90.00
_cell.angle_gamma   90.00
#
_symmetry.space_group_name_H-M   'P 1'
#
loop_
_entity.id
_entity.type
_entity.pdbx_description
1 polymer ?
#
loop_
_entity_poly.entity_id
_entity_poly.type
_entity_poly.pdbx_seq_one_letter_code
_entity_poly.pdbx_strand_id
1 'polypeptide(L)'
;MANTSTSTTSQEEYIESLKQIKETEQKTQTEIESHRKQVEQEMRNLEEDLKNSIDNAKQGGKRMVEKSIEDSKNKAFSESDKIIVDAKNKSKSISFNLDKPLVKEIMDIIFSDL
;
A
#
# COMPACT_ATOMS: atom_id res chain seq x y z
N MET A 1 -60.14 41.71 -43.42
CA MET A 1 -58.73 41.59 -43.77
C MET A 1 -57.78 41.71 -42.55
N ALA A 2 -58.03 42.56 -41.62
CA ALA A 2 -57.22 42.69 -40.41
C ALA A 2 -57.20 41.40 -39.54
N ASN A 3 -58.29 40.66 -39.45
CA ASN A 3 -58.37 39.41 -38.67
C ASN A 3 -57.61 38.29 -39.29
N THR A 4 -57.48 38.20 -40.61
CA THR A 4 -56.70 37.19 -41.29
C THR A 4 -55.20 37.38 -41.08
N SER A 5 -54.72 38.60 -41.12
CA SER A 5 -53.33 38.97 -40.86
C SER A 5 -52.94 38.72 -39.42
N THR A 6 -53.79 39.08 -38.48
CA THR A 6 -53.57 38.80 -37.03
C THR A 6 -53.55 37.31 -36.72
N SER A 7 -54.43 36.51 -37.32
CA SER A 7 -54.54 35.10 -37.18
C SER A 7 -53.26 34.38 -37.73
N THR A 8 -52.74 34.81 -38.88
CA THR A 8 -51.52 34.31 -39.49
C THR A 8 -50.28 34.60 -38.62
N THR A 9 -50.17 35.81 -38.12
CA THR A 9 -49.10 36.21 -37.21
C THR A 9 -49.14 35.40 -35.92
N SER A 10 -50.32 35.17 -35.35
CA SER A 10 -50.50 34.36 -34.15
C SER A 10 -50.14 32.92 -34.39
N GLN A 11 -50.42 32.33 -35.52
CA GLN A 11 -50.02 31.00 -35.93
C GLN A 11 -48.49 30.88 -36.11
N GLU A 12 -47.89 31.88 -36.72
CA GLU A 12 -46.43 31.94 -36.89
C GLU A 12 -45.73 32.03 -35.55
N GLU A 13 -46.21 32.83 -34.62
CA GLU A 13 -45.68 32.92 -33.27
C GLU A 13 -45.82 31.60 -32.52
N TYR A 14 -46.95 30.92 -32.69
CA TYR A 14 -47.18 29.60 -32.09
C TYR A 14 -46.22 28.56 -32.62
N ILE A 15 -46.00 28.50 -33.93
CA ILE A 15 -45.06 27.60 -34.60
C ILE A 15 -43.63 27.89 -34.13
N GLU A 16 -43.26 29.15 -34.04
CA GLU A 16 -41.95 29.57 -33.55
C GLU A 16 -41.73 29.14 -32.09
N SER A 17 -42.74 29.30 -31.23
CA SER A 17 -42.68 28.84 -29.85
C SER A 17 -42.49 27.33 -29.75
N LEU A 18 -43.21 26.53 -30.54
CA LEU A 18 -43.05 25.09 -30.61
C LEU A 18 -41.65 24.68 -31.07
N LYS A 19 -41.13 25.40 -32.02
CA LYS A 19 -39.81 25.20 -32.55
C LYS A 19 -38.73 25.43 -31.48
N GLN A 20 -38.85 26.52 -30.73
CA GLN A 20 -37.96 26.84 -29.62
C GLN A 20 -38.02 25.80 -28.49
N ILE A 21 -39.22 25.34 -28.17
CA ILE A 21 -39.41 24.28 -27.17
C ILE A 21 -38.68 22.99 -27.61
N LYS A 22 -38.85 22.60 -28.86
CA LYS A 22 -38.24 21.43 -29.43
C LYS A 22 -36.68 21.52 -29.44
N GLU A 23 -36.15 22.66 -29.82
CA GLU A 23 -34.74 22.95 -29.79
C GLU A 23 -34.19 22.90 -28.37
N THR A 24 -34.90 23.46 -27.42
CA THR A 24 -34.55 23.43 -26.00
C THR A 24 -34.54 21.99 -25.45
N GLU A 25 -35.54 21.18 -25.79
CA GLU A 25 -35.62 19.78 -25.41
C GLU A 25 -34.43 18.99 -25.97
N GLN A 26 -34.10 19.16 -27.23
CA GLN A 26 -32.99 18.51 -27.89
C GLN A 26 -31.65 18.91 -27.25
N LYS A 27 -31.50 20.20 -26.98
CA LYS A 27 -30.29 20.71 -26.30
C LYS A 27 -30.16 20.14 -24.89
N THR A 28 -31.24 20.10 -24.14
CA THR A 28 -31.28 19.55 -22.79
C THR A 28 -30.95 18.07 -22.81
N GLN A 29 -31.52 17.28 -23.73
CA GLN A 29 -31.20 15.86 -23.88
C GLN A 29 -29.74 15.63 -24.23
N THR A 30 -29.17 16.45 -25.11
CA THR A 30 -27.75 16.37 -25.48
C THR A 30 -26.86 16.68 -24.28
N GLU A 31 -27.20 17.69 -23.49
CA GLU A 31 -26.48 18.05 -22.27
C GLU A 31 -26.56 16.93 -21.22
N ILE A 32 -27.74 16.35 -21.02
CA ILE A 32 -27.92 15.22 -20.10
C ILE A 32 -27.10 14.02 -20.54
N GLU A 33 -27.14 13.66 -21.82
CA GLU A 33 -26.37 12.54 -22.35
C GLU A 33 -24.86 12.78 -22.25
N SER A 34 -24.40 14.00 -22.52
CA SER A 34 -23.02 14.40 -22.36
C SER A 34 -22.57 14.29 -20.90
N HIS A 35 -23.39 14.77 -19.97
CA HIS A 35 -23.13 14.67 -18.53
C HIS A 35 -23.09 13.23 -18.06
N ARG A 36 -24.01 12.42 -18.54
CA ARG A 36 -24.06 11.01 -18.20
C ARG A 36 -22.79 10.27 -18.63
N LYS A 37 -22.33 10.54 -19.85
CA LYS A 37 -21.06 9.95 -20.34
C LYS A 37 -19.86 10.41 -19.52
N GLN A 38 -19.84 11.68 -19.15
CA GLN A 38 -18.78 12.24 -18.32
C GLN A 38 -18.76 11.59 -16.94
N VAL A 39 -19.90 11.45 -16.31
CA VAL A 39 -20.03 10.79 -15.00
C VAL A 39 -19.61 9.32 -15.09
N GLU A 40 -20.06 8.60 -16.12
CA GLU A 40 -19.65 7.21 -16.34
C GLU A 40 -18.14 7.08 -16.49
N GLN A 41 -17.51 8.01 -17.22
CA GLN A 41 -16.07 8.02 -17.39
C GLN A 41 -15.33 8.31 -16.09
N GLU A 42 -15.81 9.27 -15.32
CA GLU A 42 -15.26 9.60 -14.00
C GLU A 42 -15.38 8.42 -13.03
N MET A 43 -16.50 7.71 -13.06
CA MET A 43 -16.69 6.51 -12.26
C MET A 43 -15.71 5.40 -12.63
N ARG A 44 -15.47 5.17 -13.92
CA ARG A 44 -14.48 4.18 -14.38
C ARG A 44 -13.07 4.56 -13.94
N ASN A 45 -12.72 5.84 -14.08
CA ASN A 45 -11.43 6.35 -13.63
C ASN A 45 -11.26 6.16 -12.12
N LEU A 46 -12.31 6.44 -11.35
CA LEU A 46 -12.31 6.28 -9.90
C LEU A 46 -12.16 4.79 -9.50
N GLU A 47 -12.86 3.90 -10.18
CA GLU A 47 -12.74 2.45 -9.96
C GLU A 47 -11.33 1.95 -10.27
N GLU A 48 -10.73 2.42 -11.36
CA GLU A 48 -9.35 2.09 -11.72
C GLU A 48 -8.36 2.61 -10.70
N ASP A 49 -8.50 3.86 -10.28
CA ASP A 49 -7.65 4.47 -9.26
C ASP A 49 -7.77 3.73 -7.93
N LEU A 50 -8.98 3.35 -7.55
CA LEU A 50 -9.23 2.58 -6.33
C LEU A 50 -8.57 1.19 -6.41
N LYS A 51 -8.70 0.51 -7.55
CA LYS A 51 -8.06 -0.78 -7.78
C LYS A 51 -6.53 -0.67 -7.68
N ASN A 52 -5.96 0.34 -8.32
CA ASN A 52 -4.52 0.60 -8.25
C ASN A 52 -4.07 0.92 -6.82
N SER A 53 -4.84 1.70 -6.08
CA SER A 53 -4.56 2.01 -4.68
C SER A 53 -4.58 0.76 -3.80
N ILE A 54 -5.55 -0.12 -3.99
CA ILE A 54 -5.65 -1.39 -3.28
C ILE A 54 -4.47 -2.30 -3.61
N ASP A 55 -4.12 -2.43 -4.89
CA ASP A 55 -2.98 -3.24 -5.34
C ASP A 55 -1.66 -2.70 -4.76
N ASN A 56 -1.46 -1.39 -4.78
CA ASN A 56 -0.29 -0.75 -4.19
C ASN A 56 -0.23 -0.96 -2.68
N ALA A 57 -1.37 -0.86 -1.98
CA ALA A 57 -1.44 -1.11 -0.55
C ALA A 57 -1.11 -2.57 -0.21
N LYS A 58 -1.61 -3.51 -1.00
CA LYS A 58 -1.30 -4.95 -0.83
C LYS A 58 0.17 -5.23 -1.05
N GLN A 59 0.76 -4.69 -2.11
CA GLN A 59 2.19 -4.84 -2.39
C GLN A 59 3.06 -4.20 -1.32
N GLY A 60 2.69 -2.99 -0.87
CA GLY A 60 3.36 -2.31 0.22
C GLY A 60 3.29 -3.09 1.53
N GLY A 61 2.12 -3.61 1.87
CA GLY A 61 1.93 -4.47 3.03
C GLY A 61 2.76 -5.75 2.97
N LYS A 62 2.77 -6.41 1.81
CA LYS A 62 3.59 -7.61 1.58
C LYS A 62 5.08 -7.33 1.75
N ARG A 63 5.58 -6.22 1.20
CA ARG A 63 6.98 -5.81 1.37
C ARG A 63 7.31 -5.53 2.83
N MET A 64 6.41 -4.88 3.56
CA MET A 64 6.61 -4.61 4.99
C MET A 64 6.71 -5.91 5.79
N VAL A 65 5.84 -6.88 5.50
CA VAL A 65 5.88 -8.20 6.15
C VAL A 65 7.18 -8.93 5.81
N GLU A 66 7.57 -8.97 4.54
CA GLU A 66 8.82 -9.59 4.10
C GLU A 66 10.04 -8.96 4.76
N LYS A 67 10.09 -7.64 4.82
CA LYS A 67 11.14 -6.89 5.50
C LYS A 67 11.18 -7.19 6.98
N SER A 68 10.03 -7.22 7.63
CA SER A 68 9.92 -7.54 9.06
C SER A 68 10.42 -8.96 9.37
N ILE A 69 10.10 -9.92 8.51
CA ILE A 69 10.58 -11.30 8.63
C ILE A 69 12.09 -11.36 8.45
N GLU A 70 12.62 -10.68 7.44
CA GLU A 70 14.05 -10.63 7.18
C GLU A 70 14.82 -9.98 8.32
N ASP A 71 14.34 -8.82 8.82
CA ASP A 71 14.93 -8.12 9.95
C ASP A 71 14.91 -9.00 11.21
N SER A 72 13.81 -9.72 11.45
CA SER A 72 13.68 -10.65 12.58
C SER A 72 14.65 -11.84 12.47
N LYS A 73 14.81 -12.39 11.27
CA LYS A 73 15.79 -13.45 11.00
C LYS A 73 17.22 -12.96 11.25
N ASN A 74 17.56 -11.82 10.70
CA ASN A 74 18.89 -11.22 10.87
C ASN A 74 19.19 -10.94 12.34
N LYS A 75 18.23 -10.43 13.07
CA LYS A 75 18.33 -10.21 14.51
C LYS A 75 18.53 -11.53 15.27
N ALA A 76 17.76 -12.56 14.94
CA ALA A 76 17.89 -13.88 15.55
C ALA A 76 19.26 -14.51 15.26
N PHE A 77 19.77 -14.42 14.05
CA PHE A 77 21.10 -14.88 13.69
C PHE A 77 22.19 -14.11 14.44
N SER A 78 22.09 -12.80 14.53
CA SER A 78 23.01 -11.95 15.26
C SER A 78 23.05 -12.31 16.76
N GLU A 79 21.87 -12.49 17.37
CA GLU A 79 21.77 -12.90 18.77
C GLU A 79 22.33 -14.32 18.99
N SER A 80 22.05 -15.25 18.07
CA SER A 80 22.58 -16.60 18.11
C SER A 80 24.11 -16.63 18.03
N ASP A 81 24.69 -15.89 17.09
CA ASP A 81 26.13 -15.74 16.95
C ASP A 81 26.77 -15.17 18.21
N LYS A 82 26.13 -14.15 18.79
CA LYS A 82 26.59 -13.55 20.04
C LYS A 82 26.57 -14.54 21.20
N ILE A 83 25.52 -15.32 21.31
CA ILE A 83 25.39 -16.37 22.34
C ILE A 83 26.49 -17.44 22.14
N ILE A 84 26.74 -17.86 20.91
CA ILE A 84 27.78 -18.83 20.57
C ILE A 84 29.18 -18.29 20.92
N VAL A 85 29.45 -17.04 20.56
CA VAL A 85 30.74 -16.40 20.88
C VAL A 85 30.92 -16.27 22.38
N ASP A 86 29.91 -15.82 23.11
CA ASP A 86 29.94 -15.70 24.57
C ASP A 86 30.13 -17.06 25.22
N ALA A 87 29.47 -18.11 24.73
CA ALA A 87 29.65 -19.49 25.24
C ALA A 87 31.06 -20.01 24.99
N LYS A 88 31.62 -19.77 23.81
CA LYS A 88 33.00 -20.14 23.50
C LYS A 88 34.00 -19.41 24.39
N ASN A 89 33.80 -18.13 24.62
CA ASN A 89 34.67 -17.34 25.48
C ASN A 89 34.62 -17.82 26.94
N LYS A 90 33.41 -18.11 27.43
CA LYS A 90 33.21 -18.68 28.77
C LYS A 90 33.85 -20.05 28.90
N SER A 91 33.69 -20.90 27.90
CA SER A 91 34.32 -22.23 27.85
C SER A 91 35.82 -22.14 27.89
N LYS A 92 36.45 -21.27 27.13
CA LYS A 92 37.89 -21.01 27.16
C LYS A 92 38.36 -20.52 28.52
N SER A 93 37.59 -19.58 29.11
CA SER A 93 37.91 -19.04 30.44
C SER A 93 37.82 -20.09 31.53
N ILE A 94 36.82 -20.94 31.52
CA ILE A 94 36.68 -22.07 32.45
C ILE A 94 37.80 -23.07 32.27
N SER A 95 38.11 -23.47 31.03
CA SER A 95 39.20 -24.37 30.70
C SER A 95 40.55 -23.85 31.19
N PHE A 96 40.82 -22.57 30.97
CA PHE A 96 42.00 -21.89 31.44
C PHE A 96 42.10 -21.87 32.98
N ASN A 97 41.00 -21.56 33.65
CA ASN A 97 40.93 -21.53 35.12
C ASN A 97 41.04 -22.91 35.75
N LEU A 98 40.54 -23.95 35.08
CA LEU A 98 40.68 -25.34 35.55
C LEU A 98 42.08 -25.88 35.35
N ASP A 99 42.69 -25.59 34.20
CA ASP A 99 44.05 -26.05 33.89
C ASP A 99 45.09 -25.47 34.85
N LYS A 100 44.96 -24.21 35.21
CA LYS A 100 45.89 -23.52 36.09
C LYS A 100 45.97 -24.12 37.51
N PRO A 101 44.86 -24.38 38.22
CA PRO A 101 44.90 -25.05 39.51
C PRO A 101 45.34 -26.51 39.41
N LEU A 102 44.91 -27.21 38.34
CA LEU A 102 45.26 -28.60 38.12
C LEU A 102 46.76 -28.78 37.90
N VAL A 103 47.37 -27.96 37.08
CA VAL A 103 48.81 -27.95 36.83
C VAL A 103 49.57 -27.64 38.12
N LYS A 104 49.11 -26.68 38.90
CA LYS A 104 49.69 -26.35 40.17
C LYS A 104 49.63 -27.51 41.15
N GLU A 105 48.50 -28.16 41.25
CA GLU A 105 48.26 -29.31 42.10
C GLU A 105 49.16 -30.48 41.71
N ILE A 106 49.29 -30.77 40.42
CA ILE A 106 50.20 -31.78 39.89
C ILE A 106 51.68 -31.45 40.21
N MET A 107 52.07 -30.20 40.04
CA MET A 107 53.36 -29.71 40.36
C MET A 107 53.66 -29.85 41.87
N ASP A 108 52.75 -29.49 42.73
CA ASP A 108 52.92 -29.62 44.18
C ASP A 108 53.08 -31.09 44.61
N ILE A 109 52.36 -32.02 43.99
CA ILE A 109 52.44 -33.44 44.24
C ILE A 109 53.83 -33.95 43.81
N ILE A 110 54.28 -33.53 42.63
CA ILE A 110 55.62 -33.94 42.12
C ILE A 110 56.71 -33.40 43.02
N PHE A 111 56.64 -32.15 43.44
CA PHE A 111 57.68 -31.58 44.33
C PHE A 111 57.60 -32.07 45.74
N SER A 112 56.49 -32.56 46.25
CA SER A 112 56.37 -33.13 47.59
C SER A 112 56.99 -34.53 47.68
N ASP A 113 57.06 -35.26 46.58
CA ASP A 113 57.70 -36.58 46.52
C ASP A 113 59.21 -36.51 46.34
N LEU A 114 59.67 -35.31 46.05
CA LEU A 114 61.12 -35.06 45.98
C LEU A 114 61.68 -34.67 47.36
#